data_40c376b79b7877761b4bf29b048a6d2b
#
_entry.id   40c376b79b7877761b4bf29b048a6d2b
#
_cell.length_a   1.000
_cell.length_b   1.000
_cell.length_c   1.000
_cell.angle_alpha   90.00
_cell.angle_beta   90.00
_cell.angle_gamma   90.00
#
_symmetry.space_group_name_H-M   'P 1'
#
loop_
_entity.id
_entity.type
_entity.pdbx_description
1 polymer ?
#
loop_
_entity_poly.entity_id
_entity_poly.type
_entity_poly.pdbx_seq_one_letter_code
_entity_poly.pdbx_strand_id
1 'polypeptide(L)'
;AGVAMSEHLTRLDIPHLVLEKQGIAQAWRSGRWDSLVANGPAWHDRFPGMVFPDCPADSFVGKEQVADYFAAYARSFNAPIRTGVEVFSAERLVGRPGFRIDTSQGVIEAQRIVAATGPFQRPVIPAIAPQSQAIQQLHSAHYFNPQQLPEGGVLVIGAGSSGVQIADELQRAGRAVWLSVGAHDRPPRRYRQRDFCWWLGVLGMWDAAANAPGKEHVTIAVSGARGGHTVDFRQLAHQGVTLVGQTRGFDGDKALFHPDLAENIRRGDASYLALLDAADAWVARNGMDLPEEPSAREFLPDPACVTDPLLSLNLAEAGIGTIIWATGYTTDYRWLKVNAFDDAQRPQHHRGVSTEPGVYFLGLPWLSRRGSTFIWGVWHDAKYIADQIAIQRQYQRYQPSC
;
A
#
# COMPACT_ATOMS: atom_id res chain seq x y z
N ALA A 1 -9.33 4.24 6.07
CA ALA A 1 -9.68 3.44 7.26
C ALA A 1 -10.64 4.22 8.17
N GLY A 2 -10.25 5.38 8.72
CA GLY A 2 -11.09 6.15 9.66
C GLY A 2 -12.47 6.51 9.12
N VAL A 3 -12.60 6.92 7.85
CA VAL A 3 -13.90 7.22 7.21
C VAL A 3 -14.80 5.99 7.13
N ALA A 4 -14.25 4.82 6.75
CA ALA A 4 -15.00 3.57 6.72
C ALA A 4 -15.49 3.16 8.12
N MET A 5 -14.63 3.31 9.13
CA MET A 5 -15.01 3.03 10.52
C MET A 5 -16.12 3.96 10.99
N SER A 6 -16.00 5.25 10.70
CA SER A 6 -16.99 6.26 11.05
C SER A 6 -18.37 5.97 10.45
N GLU A 7 -18.42 5.54 9.18
CA GLU A 7 -19.69 5.15 8.55
C GLU A 7 -20.37 4.02 9.31
N HIS A 8 -19.65 2.93 9.62
CA HIS A 8 -20.25 1.79 10.31
C HIS A 8 -20.67 2.14 11.73
N LEU A 9 -19.90 2.96 12.45
CA LEU A 9 -20.30 3.42 13.78
C LEU A 9 -21.52 4.33 13.72
N THR A 10 -21.62 5.20 12.71
CA THR A 10 -22.81 6.03 12.48
C THR A 10 -24.05 5.18 12.22
N ARG A 11 -23.95 4.17 11.35
CA ARG A 11 -25.05 3.25 11.04
C ARG A 11 -25.55 2.44 12.25
N LEU A 12 -24.68 2.23 13.24
CA LEU A 12 -24.99 1.52 14.48
C LEU A 12 -25.36 2.45 15.64
N ASP A 13 -25.56 3.74 15.39
CA ASP A 13 -25.83 4.78 16.39
C ASP A 13 -24.81 4.75 17.55
N ILE A 14 -23.54 4.49 17.23
CA ILE A 14 -22.46 4.51 18.20
C ILE A 14 -21.79 5.89 18.18
N PRO A 15 -21.91 6.69 19.27
CA PRO A 15 -21.22 7.96 19.37
C PRO A 15 -19.71 7.78 19.23
N HIS A 16 -19.10 8.55 18.34
CA HIS A 16 -17.68 8.49 18.07
C HIS A 16 -17.16 9.83 17.57
N LEU A 17 -15.84 9.95 17.50
CA LEU A 17 -15.14 11.09 16.97
C LEU A 17 -13.92 10.58 16.19
N VAL A 18 -13.71 11.07 14.99
CA VAL A 18 -12.49 10.81 14.21
C VAL A 18 -11.55 12.00 14.37
N LEU A 19 -10.32 11.73 14.78
CA LEU A 19 -9.25 12.74 14.86
C LEU A 19 -8.32 12.55 13.66
N GLU A 20 -8.12 13.60 12.90
CA GLU A 20 -7.23 13.62 11.73
C GLU A 20 -6.24 14.77 11.88
N LYS A 21 -4.95 14.45 11.80
CA LYS A 21 -3.86 15.42 11.98
C LYS A 21 -3.90 16.56 10.94
N GLN A 22 -4.28 16.24 9.72
CA GLN A 22 -4.32 17.18 8.61
C GLN A 22 -5.74 17.28 8.02
N GLY A 23 -5.88 17.21 6.71
CA GLY A 23 -7.16 17.11 6.02
C GLY A 23 -7.58 15.67 5.74
N ILE A 24 -8.85 15.45 5.47
CA ILE A 24 -9.36 14.12 5.08
C ILE A 24 -8.59 13.65 3.82
N ALA A 25 -8.03 12.45 3.89
CA ALA A 25 -7.24 11.84 2.82
C ALA A 25 -5.99 12.65 2.39
N GLN A 26 -5.44 13.49 3.27
CA GLN A 26 -4.28 14.35 2.97
C GLN A 26 -3.07 13.56 2.47
N ALA A 27 -2.87 12.34 2.95
CA ALA A 27 -1.79 11.47 2.50
C ALA A 27 -1.85 11.14 0.99
N TRP A 28 -3.04 11.16 0.38
CA TRP A 28 -3.19 11.05 -1.07
C TRP A 28 -2.71 12.32 -1.78
N ARG A 29 -2.98 13.51 -1.24
CA ARG A 29 -2.60 14.79 -1.84
C ARG A 29 -1.11 15.07 -1.74
N SER A 30 -0.56 14.99 -0.52
CA SER A 30 0.79 15.48 -0.21
C SER A 30 1.85 14.40 0.02
N GLY A 31 1.46 13.11 0.11
CA GLY A 31 2.39 12.00 0.37
C GLY A 31 2.63 11.11 -0.86
N ARG A 32 2.38 11.62 -2.06
CA ARG A 32 2.47 10.86 -3.32
C ARG A 32 2.94 11.76 -4.46
N TRP A 33 3.59 11.17 -5.46
CA TRP A 33 4.02 11.86 -6.68
C TRP A 33 2.82 12.32 -7.52
N ASP A 34 3.07 13.33 -8.35
CA ASP A 34 1.99 14.10 -8.99
C ASP A 34 1.18 13.27 -10.00
N SER A 35 1.82 12.37 -10.71
CA SER A 35 1.18 11.51 -11.71
C SER A 35 0.54 10.24 -11.14
N LEU A 36 0.53 10.05 -9.80
CA LEU A 36 -0.04 8.84 -9.21
C LEU A 36 -1.54 8.72 -9.51
N VAL A 37 -1.92 7.55 -9.98
CA VAL A 37 -3.31 7.09 -10.05
C VAL A 37 -3.49 5.85 -9.17
N ALA A 38 -4.71 5.55 -8.78
CA ALA A 38 -5.04 4.32 -8.06
C ALA A 38 -4.60 3.09 -8.86
N ASN A 39 -4.17 2.04 -8.17
CA ASN A 39 -3.72 0.80 -8.82
C ASN A 39 -4.87 -0.13 -9.20
N GLY A 40 -6.05 0.03 -8.61
CA GLY A 40 -7.27 -0.66 -9.00
C GLY A 40 -8.18 0.27 -9.82
N PRO A 41 -9.04 -0.31 -10.69
CA PRO A 41 -10.00 0.47 -11.47
C PRO A 41 -11.08 1.09 -10.58
N ALA A 42 -11.73 2.15 -11.06
CA ALA A 42 -12.72 2.93 -10.31
C ALA A 42 -13.91 2.12 -9.80
N TRP A 43 -14.31 1.04 -10.53
CA TRP A 43 -15.37 0.15 -10.06
C TRP A 43 -14.97 -0.63 -8.81
N HIS A 44 -13.67 -0.90 -8.63
CA HIS A 44 -13.13 -1.71 -7.53
C HIS A 44 -12.65 -0.84 -6.36
N ASP A 45 -11.85 0.21 -6.61
CA ASP A 45 -11.18 0.99 -5.56
C ASP A 45 -12.10 2.07 -4.96
N ARG A 46 -13.28 1.67 -4.52
CA ARG A 46 -14.31 2.53 -3.92
C ARG A 46 -14.99 1.86 -2.73
N PHE A 47 -15.70 2.65 -1.95
CA PHE A 47 -16.62 2.15 -0.92
C PHE A 47 -18.01 1.85 -1.52
N PRO A 48 -18.78 0.94 -0.91
CA PRO A 48 -20.16 0.72 -1.31
C PRO A 48 -21.00 2.00 -1.21
N GLY A 49 -21.97 2.13 -2.12
CA GLY A 49 -22.95 3.24 -2.09
C GLY A 49 -22.49 4.54 -2.76
N MET A 50 -21.22 4.66 -3.16
CA MET A 50 -20.73 5.84 -3.88
C MET A 50 -19.76 5.42 -5.00
N VAL A 51 -19.89 6.03 -6.17
CA VAL A 51 -18.97 5.87 -7.30
C VAL A 51 -18.14 7.13 -7.47
N PHE A 52 -17.04 7.04 -8.21
CA PHE A 52 -16.30 8.22 -8.64
C PHE A 52 -17.13 9.00 -9.67
N PRO A 53 -17.38 10.30 -9.47
CA PRO A 53 -18.12 11.09 -10.44
C PRO A 53 -17.30 11.23 -11.74
N ASP A 54 -17.99 11.27 -12.86
CA ASP A 54 -17.43 11.53 -14.21
C ASP A 54 -16.22 10.64 -14.58
N CYS A 55 -16.19 9.43 -14.05
CA CYS A 55 -15.08 8.49 -14.20
C CYS A 55 -15.60 7.15 -14.75
N PRO A 56 -15.14 6.71 -15.93
CA PRO A 56 -15.47 5.37 -16.43
C PRO A 56 -15.08 4.28 -15.43
N ALA A 57 -15.90 3.25 -15.29
CA ALA A 57 -15.72 2.19 -14.29
C ALA A 57 -14.35 1.53 -14.38
N ASP A 58 -13.84 1.28 -15.58
CA ASP A 58 -12.55 0.60 -15.84
C ASP A 58 -11.35 1.54 -15.90
N SER A 59 -11.53 2.85 -15.61
CA SER A 59 -10.42 3.82 -15.56
C SER A 59 -9.75 3.84 -14.19
N PHE A 60 -8.55 4.42 -14.14
CA PHE A 60 -7.73 4.54 -12.94
C PHE A 60 -7.73 5.98 -12.46
N VAL A 61 -8.18 6.18 -11.25
CA VAL A 61 -8.49 7.51 -10.69
C VAL A 61 -7.22 8.18 -10.18
N GLY A 62 -7.03 9.46 -10.53
CA GLY A 62 -5.91 10.26 -10.03
C GLY A 62 -5.98 10.52 -8.52
N LYS A 63 -4.82 10.76 -7.91
CA LYS A 63 -4.67 10.92 -6.45
C LYS A 63 -5.59 11.99 -5.85
N GLU A 64 -5.78 13.12 -6.55
CA GLU A 64 -6.64 14.21 -6.08
C GLU A 64 -8.11 13.79 -6.08
N GLN A 65 -8.57 13.12 -7.15
CA GLN A 65 -9.93 12.61 -7.23
C GLN A 65 -10.21 11.53 -6.16
N VAL A 66 -9.21 10.70 -5.82
CA VAL A 66 -9.34 9.74 -4.69
C VAL A 66 -9.51 10.50 -3.37
N ALA A 67 -8.74 11.56 -3.15
CA ALA A 67 -8.87 12.37 -1.93
C ALA A 67 -10.22 13.09 -1.87
N ASP A 68 -10.69 13.66 -2.99
CA ASP A 68 -12.01 14.31 -3.09
C ASP A 68 -13.14 13.32 -2.85
N TYR A 69 -13.03 12.10 -3.37
CA TYR A 69 -13.97 11.01 -3.14
C TYR A 69 -14.11 10.70 -1.64
N PHE A 70 -13.01 10.54 -0.90
CA PHE A 70 -13.09 10.28 0.53
C PHE A 70 -13.67 11.45 1.31
N ALA A 71 -13.35 12.68 0.92
CA ALA A 71 -13.95 13.87 1.53
C ALA A 71 -15.46 13.95 1.25
N ALA A 72 -15.88 13.65 0.03
CA ALA A 72 -17.31 13.60 -0.35
C ALA A 72 -18.03 12.45 0.38
N TYR A 73 -17.39 11.29 0.46
CA TYR A 73 -17.94 10.15 1.18
C TYR A 73 -18.17 10.45 2.68
N ALA A 74 -17.19 11.08 3.34
CA ALA A 74 -17.34 11.50 4.73
C ALA A 74 -18.48 12.51 4.92
N ARG A 75 -18.65 13.45 3.98
CA ARG A 75 -19.76 14.40 4.01
C ARG A 75 -21.14 13.76 3.81
N SER A 76 -21.24 12.70 3.01
CA SER A 76 -22.51 12.07 2.67
C SER A 76 -23.29 11.51 3.88
N PHE A 77 -22.61 11.21 4.98
CA PHE A 77 -23.23 10.76 6.24
C PHE A 77 -22.87 11.65 7.44
N ASN A 78 -22.39 12.87 7.21
CA ASN A 78 -21.99 13.84 8.23
C ASN A 78 -21.00 13.26 9.25
N ALA A 79 -19.94 12.61 8.77
CA ALA A 79 -18.92 11.99 9.62
C ALA A 79 -18.37 12.97 10.67
N PRO A 80 -18.35 12.62 11.97
CA PRO A 80 -17.85 13.49 13.04
C PRO A 80 -16.31 13.52 13.03
N ILE A 81 -15.72 14.18 12.04
CA ILE A 81 -14.25 14.26 11.85
C ILE A 81 -13.78 15.66 12.29
N ARG A 82 -12.79 15.69 13.18
CA ARG A 82 -12.01 16.90 13.50
C ARG A 82 -10.67 16.83 12.80
N THR A 83 -10.47 17.71 11.82
CA THR A 83 -9.19 17.91 11.12
C THR A 83 -8.28 18.88 11.87
N GLY A 84 -6.96 18.83 11.61
CA GLY A 84 -5.98 19.67 12.30
C GLY A 84 -5.74 19.27 13.76
N VAL A 85 -6.08 18.01 14.14
CA VAL A 85 -5.90 17.50 15.50
C VAL A 85 -4.89 16.36 15.50
N GLU A 86 -3.70 16.64 16.01
CA GLU A 86 -2.65 15.64 16.22
C GLU A 86 -2.82 14.98 17.58
N VAL A 87 -2.79 13.65 17.60
CA VAL A 87 -2.75 12.84 18.83
C VAL A 87 -1.30 12.62 19.21
N PHE A 88 -0.90 13.08 20.40
CA PHE A 88 0.45 12.92 20.93
C PHE A 88 0.60 11.63 21.74
N SER A 89 -0.39 11.30 22.54
CA SER A 89 -0.42 10.06 23.31
C SER A 89 -1.85 9.60 23.62
N ALA A 90 -1.99 8.30 23.82
CA ALA A 90 -3.20 7.70 24.36
C ALA A 90 -2.82 6.62 25.37
N GLU A 91 -3.40 6.66 26.56
CA GLU A 91 -3.09 5.76 27.67
C GLU A 91 -4.34 5.42 28.49
N ARG A 92 -4.28 4.36 29.29
CA ARG A 92 -5.36 3.97 30.18
C ARG A 92 -5.64 5.05 31.22
N LEU A 93 -6.92 5.27 31.51
CA LEU A 93 -7.32 6.05 32.70
C LEU A 93 -7.00 5.28 33.97
N VAL A 94 -6.48 5.98 34.98
CA VAL A 94 -6.20 5.40 36.28
C VAL A 94 -7.49 5.26 37.07
N GLY A 95 -7.74 4.05 37.63
CA GLY A 95 -8.86 3.79 38.53
C GLY A 95 -10.25 3.70 37.88
N ARG A 96 -10.36 3.84 36.56
CA ARG A 96 -11.64 3.71 35.83
C ARG A 96 -11.45 3.24 34.40
N PRO A 97 -12.47 2.62 33.79
CA PRO A 97 -12.38 2.20 32.38
C PRO A 97 -12.24 3.38 31.42
N GLY A 98 -11.52 3.17 30.32
CA GLY A 98 -11.35 4.14 29.25
C GLY A 98 -9.90 4.60 29.07
N PHE A 99 -9.75 5.61 28.24
CA PHE A 99 -8.46 6.13 27.78
C PHE A 99 -8.45 7.65 27.90
N ARG A 100 -7.29 8.19 28.29
CA ARG A 100 -6.92 9.58 28.16
C ARG A 100 -6.14 9.75 26.85
N ILE A 101 -6.53 10.71 26.05
CA ILE A 101 -5.92 11.01 24.75
C ILE A 101 -5.47 12.46 24.78
N ASP A 102 -4.15 12.68 24.75
CA ASP A 102 -3.56 14.01 24.67
C ASP A 102 -3.42 14.42 23.22
N THR A 103 -3.96 15.58 22.88
CA THR A 103 -3.99 16.09 21.50
C THR A 103 -3.48 17.53 21.42
N SER A 104 -3.22 18.00 20.19
CA SER A 104 -2.87 19.42 19.93
C SER A 104 -3.97 20.41 20.30
N GLN A 105 -5.19 19.94 20.59
CA GLN A 105 -6.35 20.77 20.96
C GLN A 105 -6.88 20.45 22.36
N GLY A 106 -6.04 19.85 23.21
CA GLY A 106 -6.39 19.48 24.58
C GLY A 106 -6.63 17.99 24.77
N VAL A 107 -7.12 17.62 25.94
CA VAL A 107 -7.31 16.25 26.37
C VAL A 107 -8.72 15.77 26.01
N ILE A 108 -8.81 14.55 25.51
CA ILE A 108 -10.07 13.86 25.22
C ILE A 108 -10.08 12.55 26.02
N GLU A 109 -11.23 12.18 26.55
CA GLU A 109 -11.45 10.86 27.14
C GLU A 109 -12.37 10.03 26.25
N ALA A 110 -12.03 8.75 26.07
CA ALA A 110 -12.81 7.81 25.28
C ALA A 110 -12.85 6.43 25.94
N GLN A 111 -13.94 5.71 25.75
CA GLN A 111 -14.05 4.33 26.23
C GLN A 111 -13.30 3.35 25.35
N ARG A 112 -13.08 3.70 24.08
CA ARG A 112 -12.45 2.85 23.06
C ARG A 112 -11.60 3.67 22.12
N ILE A 113 -10.58 3.03 21.56
CA ILE A 113 -9.70 3.61 20.54
C ILE A 113 -9.68 2.68 19.35
N VAL A 114 -9.86 3.23 18.15
CA VAL A 114 -9.57 2.54 16.88
C VAL A 114 -8.37 3.24 16.23
N ALA A 115 -7.23 2.57 16.23
CA ALA A 115 -6.03 3.02 15.56
C ALA A 115 -6.17 2.76 14.04
N ALA A 116 -6.58 3.79 13.30
CA ALA A 116 -6.85 3.73 11.86
C ALA A 116 -5.80 4.50 11.03
N THR A 117 -4.55 4.51 11.49
CA THR A 117 -3.43 5.30 10.94
C THR A 117 -2.86 4.74 9.63
N GLY A 118 -3.30 3.54 9.22
CA GLY A 118 -2.90 2.89 7.97
C GLY A 118 -1.45 2.34 7.99
N PRO A 119 -0.98 1.77 6.87
CA PRO A 119 0.32 1.10 6.80
C PRO A 119 1.48 2.04 6.40
N PHE A 120 1.20 3.24 5.87
CA PHE A 120 2.20 4.15 5.30
C PHE A 120 2.61 5.25 6.31
N GLN A 121 3.04 4.84 7.52
CA GLN A 121 3.27 5.80 8.60
C GLN A 121 4.69 6.38 8.57
N ARG A 122 5.72 5.55 8.53
CA ARG A 122 7.12 5.97 8.51
C ARG A 122 7.83 5.40 7.28
N PRO A 123 8.37 6.25 6.39
CA PRO A 123 9.26 5.82 5.32
C PRO A 123 10.47 5.07 5.87
N VAL A 124 10.87 3.99 5.21
CA VAL A 124 12.04 3.19 5.60
C VAL A 124 13.17 3.43 4.61
N ILE A 125 14.25 4.05 5.06
CA ILE A 125 15.55 4.04 4.37
C ILE A 125 16.43 3.03 5.10
N PRO A 126 16.89 1.95 4.44
CA PRO A 126 17.70 0.93 5.08
C PRO A 126 19.03 1.46 5.62
N ALA A 127 19.58 0.83 6.65
CA ALA A 127 20.86 1.21 7.25
C ALA A 127 22.08 1.07 6.29
N ILE A 128 21.88 0.37 5.16
CA ILE A 128 22.89 0.26 4.09
C ILE A 128 23.06 1.54 3.26
N ALA A 129 22.23 2.58 3.47
CA ALA A 129 22.27 3.81 2.70
C ALA A 129 23.67 4.46 2.77
N PRO A 130 24.21 4.97 1.63
CA PRO A 130 25.53 5.58 1.62
C PRO A 130 25.55 6.88 2.45
N GLN A 131 26.69 7.17 3.06
CA GLN A 131 26.89 8.38 3.86
C GLN A 131 27.34 9.59 3.02
N SER A 132 27.42 9.44 1.70
CA SER A 132 27.86 10.51 0.78
C SER A 132 26.87 11.67 0.79
N GLN A 133 27.37 12.90 0.90
CA GLN A 133 26.59 14.13 0.75
C GLN A 133 26.51 14.62 -0.70
N ALA A 134 27.29 14.01 -1.60
CA ALA A 134 27.32 14.39 -3.00
C ALA A 134 26.08 13.86 -3.79
N ILE A 135 25.37 12.90 -3.24
CA ILE A 135 24.21 12.24 -3.87
C ILE A 135 22.96 12.55 -3.06
N GLN A 136 21.97 13.12 -3.73
CA GLN A 136 20.68 13.35 -3.09
C GLN A 136 20.00 12.01 -2.78
N GLN A 137 19.51 11.83 -1.58
CA GLN A 137 18.76 10.66 -1.18
C GLN A 137 17.37 11.05 -0.73
N LEU A 138 16.33 10.40 -1.27
CA LEU A 138 14.97 10.61 -0.82
C LEU A 138 14.20 9.29 -0.82
N HIS A 139 13.26 9.17 0.08
CA HIS A 139 12.28 8.09 0.03
C HIS A 139 11.19 8.40 -1.00
N SER A 140 10.59 7.37 -1.62
CA SER A 140 9.48 7.53 -2.57
C SER A 140 8.30 8.36 -2.05
N ALA A 141 8.13 8.49 -0.74
CA ALA A 141 7.16 9.38 -0.10
C ALA A 141 7.43 10.88 -0.32
N HIS A 142 8.66 11.23 -0.66
CA HIS A 142 9.12 12.61 -0.85
C HIS A 142 9.49 12.91 -2.32
N TYR A 143 9.25 11.95 -3.20
CA TYR A 143 9.33 12.14 -4.64
C TYR A 143 7.97 12.67 -5.15
N PHE A 144 7.97 13.75 -5.91
CA PHE A 144 6.76 14.36 -6.48
C PHE A 144 6.75 14.32 -8.00
N ASN A 145 7.87 14.66 -8.64
CA ASN A 145 8.00 14.63 -10.09
C ASN A 145 9.47 14.68 -10.52
N PRO A 146 9.80 14.39 -11.81
CA PRO A 146 11.18 14.40 -12.32
C PRO A 146 11.89 15.75 -12.19
N GLN A 147 11.16 16.86 -12.19
CA GLN A 147 11.69 18.24 -12.14
C GLN A 147 12.21 18.60 -10.72
N GLN A 148 11.76 17.89 -9.70
CA GLN A 148 12.24 18.05 -8.33
C GLN A 148 13.72 17.65 -8.18
N LEU A 149 14.20 16.73 -9.02
CA LEU A 149 15.50 16.11 -8.86
C LEU A 149 16.59 16.93 -9.54
N PRO A 150 17.81 17.00 -8.99
CA PRO A 150 18.96 17.58 -9.66
C PRO A 150 19.24 16.87 -10.99
N GLU A 151 20.05 17.49 -11.85
CA GLU A 151 20.55 16.84 -13.07
C GLU A 151 21.29 15.54 -12.76
N GLY A 152 21.34 14.65 -13.74
CA GLY A 152 22.02 13.35 -13.64
C GLY A 152 21.08 12.15 -13.63
N GLY A 153 21.66 10.98 -13.54
CA GLY A 153 20.96 9.70 -13.45
C GLY A 153 20.31 9.46 -12.08
N VAL A 154 19.42 8.50 -12.05
CA VAL A 154 18.68 8.15 -10.82
C VAL A 154 18.77 6.64 -10.58
N LEU A 155 19.20 6.25 -9.38
CA LEU A 155 19.11 4.88 -8.89
C LEU A 155 17.83 4.73 -8.04
N VAL A 156 16.87 3.96 -8.53
CA VAL A 156 15.65 3.60 -7.80
C VAL A 156 15.85 2.25 -7.12
N ILE A 157 15.72 2.21 -5.80
CA ILE A 157 15.92 0.98 -5.02
C ILE A 157 14.59 0.44 -4.54
N GLY A 158 14.23 -0.76 -5.04
CA GLY A 158 12.97 -1.43 -4.78
C GLY A 158 12.03 -1.44 -5.99
N ALA A 159 11.54 -2.62 -6.35
CA ALA A 159 10.77 -2.87 -7.57
C ALA A 159 9.30 -3.23 -7.29
N GLY A 160 8.75 -2.75 -6.18
CA GLY A 160 7.31 -2.74 -5.95
C GLY A 160 6.60 -1.66 -6.77
N SER A 161 5.29 -1.53 -6.62
CA SER A 161 4.46 -0.59 -7.40
C SER A 161 5.03 0.83 -7.45
N SER A 162 5.51 1.37 -6.32
CA SER A 162 6.11 2.71 -6.30
C SER A 162 7.40 2.79 -7.10
N GLY A 163 8.31 1.83 -6.92
CA GLY A 163 9.60 1.85 -7.61
C GLY A 163 9.48 1.72 -9.12
N VAL A 164 8.66 0.79 -9.61
CA VAL A 164 8.47 0.60 -11.06
C VAL A 164 7.76 1.79 -11.71
N GLN A 165 6.80 2.40 -11.02
CA GLN A 165 6.08 3.57 -11.55
C GLN A 165 6.97 4.81 -11.60
N ILE A 166 7.78 5.04 -10.57
CA ILE A 166 8.74 6.15 -10.52
C ILE A 166 9.85 5.94 -11.57
N ALA A 167 10.38 4.71 -11.71
CA ALA A 167 11.39 4.41 -12.70
C ALA A 167 10.89 4.64 -14.14
N ASP A 168 9.67 4.20 -14.45
CA ASP A 168 9.03 4.43 -15.75
C ASP A 168 8.77 5.94 -16.01
N GLU A 169 8.31 6.69 -15.01
CA GLU A 169 8.11 8.14 -15.13
C GLU A 169 9.42 8.89 -15.40
N LEU A 170 10.48 8.57 -14.66
CA LEU A 170 11.80 9.16 -14.82
C LEU A 170 12.41 8.85 -16.19
N GLN A 171 12.31 7.60 -16.64
CA GLN A 171 12.78 7.18 -17.97
C GLN A 171 12.04 7.97 -19.07
N ARG A 172 10.72 8.11 -18.97
CA ARG A 172 9.92 8.90 -19.92
C ARG A 172 10.24 10.38 -19.90
N ALA A 173 10.71 10.89 -18.76
CA ALA A 173 11.21 12.27 -18.66
C ALA A 173 12.64 12.44 -19.19
N GLY A 174 13.21 11.39 -19.81
CA GLY A 174 14.55 11.43 -20.41
C GLY A 174 15.71 11.24 -19.44
N ARG A 175 15.44 10.78 -18.21
CA ARG A 175 16.48 10.52 -17.21
C ARG A 175 17.11 9.15 -17.44
N ALA A 176 18.42 9.04 -17.24
CA ALA A 176 19.07 7.73 -17.10
C ALA A 176 18.64 7.10 -15.78
N VAL A 177 18.09 5.88 -15.84
CA VAL A 177 17.49 5.21 -14.66
C VAL A 177 18.08 3.84 -14.45
N TRP A 178 18.51 3.55 -13.24
CA TRP A 178 18.83 2.22 -12.74
C TRP A 178 17.74 1.79 -11.77
N LEU A 179 17.21 0.57 -11.93
CA LEU A 179 16.19 0.01 -11.05
C LEU A 179 16.72 -1.25 -10.36
N SER A 180 16.84 -1.21 -9.04
CA SER A 180 17.22 -2.37 -8.23
C SER A 180 16.01 -3.26 -7.96
N VAL A 181 16.06 -4.48 -8.50
CA VAL A 181 14.95 -5.44 -8.54
C VAL A 181 15.21 -6.57 -7.57
N GLY A 182 14.45 -6.63 -6.49
CA GLY A 182 14.36 -7.77 -5.59
C GLY A 182 13.21 -8.71 -5.94
N ALA A 183 12.97 -9.70 -5.08
CA ALA A 183 11.87 -10.64 -5.24
C ALA A 183 10.51 -9.90 -5.27
N HIS A 184 9.66 -10.24 -6.24
CA HIS A 184 8.38 -9.58 -6.47
C HIS A 184 7.36 -10.51 -7.14
N ASP A 185 6.08 -10.15 -7.02
CA ASP A 185 5.01 -10.65 -7.87
C ASP A 185 4.65 -9.58 -8.91
N ARG A 186 4.32 -9.99 -10.14
CA ARG A 186 3.85 -9.10 -11.20
C ARG A 186 2.60 -9.66 -11.88
N PRO A 187 1.39 -9.41 -11.35
CA PRO A 187 0.19 -9.89 -12.01
C PRO A 187 -0.01 -9.21 -13.38
N PRO A 188 -0.69 -9.87 -14.34
CA PRO A 188 -1.15 -9.19 -15.55
C PRO A 188 -2.08 -8.05 -15.19
N ARG A 189 -2.03 -6.93 -15.91
CA ARG A 189 -3.03 -5.87 -15.71
C ARG A 189 -4.41 -6.34 -16.15
N ARG A 190 -4.47 -6.97 -17.32
CA ARG A 190 -5.67 -7.59 -17.86
C ARG A 190 -5.33 -8.96 -18.42
N TYR A 191 -6.28 -9.86 -18.35
CA TYR A 191 -6.25 -11.15 -19.00
C TYR A 191 -7.66 -11.55 -19.41
N ARG A 192 -7.83 -12.05 -20.62
CA ARG A 192 -9.16 -12.39 -21.17
C ARG A 192 -10.17 -11.26 -20.99
N GLN A 193 -9.72 -10.00 -21.29
CA GLN A 193 -10.50 -8.75 -21.17
C GLN A 193 -10.99 -8.42 -19.75
N ARG A 194 -10.47 -9.07 -18.72
CA ARG A 194 -10.79 -8.78 -17.32
C ARG A 194 -9.56 -8.22 -16.60
N ASP A 195 -9.80 -7.19 -15.77
CA ASP A 195 -8.77 -6.61 -14.92
C ASP A 195 -8.29 -7.63 -13.85
N PHE A 196 -7.04 -7.53 -13.40
CA PHE A 196 -6.54 -8.44 -12.38
C PHE A 196 -7.30 -8.32 -11.06
N CYS A 197 -7.86 -7.15 -10.73
CA CYS A 197 -8.72 -7.00 -9.55
C CYS A 197 -9.97 -7.90 -9.64
N TRP A 198 -10.54 -8.03 -10.85
CA TRP A 198 -11.65 -8.95 -11.08
C TRP A 198 -11.22 -10.41 -10.91
N TRP A 199 -10.04 -10.78 -11.45
CA TRP A 199 -9.51 -12.13 -11.30
C TRP A 199 -9.25 -12.48 -9.85
N LEU A 200 -8.61 -11.59 -9.08
CA LEU A 200 -8.41 -11.80 -7.65
C LEU A 200 -9.74 -11.96 -6.89
N GLY A 201 -10.80 -11.28 -7.35
CA GLY A 201 -12.15 -11.39 -6.78
C GLY A 201 -12.77 -12.75 -7.01
N VAL A 202 -12.91 -13.17 -8.28
CA VAL A 202 -13.59 -14.44 -8.62
C VAL A 202 -12.81 -15.68 -8.20
N LEU A 203 -11.48 -15.56 -8.07
CA LEU A 203 -10.61 -16.61 -7.55
C LEU A 203 -10.58 -16.65 -6.00
N GLY A 204 -11.27 -15.74 -5.31
CA GLY A 204 -11.26 -15.64 -3.85
C GLY A 204 -9.92 -15.21 -3.25
N MET A 205 -8.99 -14.69 -4.08
CA MET A 205 -7.62 -14.36 -3.65
C MET A 205 -7.56 -13.11 -2.79
N TRP A 206 -8.55 -12.22 -2.86
CA TRP A 206 -8.67 -11.08 -1.95
C TRP A 206 -8.94 -11.50 -0.50
N ASP A 207 -9.62 -12.63 -0.31
CA ASP A 207 -10.01 -13.15 1.00
C ASP A 207 -8.98 -14.13 1.59
N ALA A 208 -7.88 -14.38 0.87
CA ALA A 208 -6.80 -15.22 1.37
C ALA A 208 -6.25 -14.68 2.69
N ALA A 209 -6.15 -15.54 3.70
CA ALA A 209 -5.50 -15.25 4.97
C ALA A 209 -3.96 -15.37 4.83
N ALA A 210 -3.22 -14.70 5.71
CA ALA A 210 -1.78 -14.89 5.77
C ALA A 210 -1.45 -16.34 6.18
N ASN A 211 -0.58 -17.01 5.42
CA ASN A 211 -0.25 -18.42 5.65
C ASN A 211 0.64 -18.64 6.88
N ALA A 212 1.43 -17.63 7.27
CA ALA A 212 2.29 -17.68 8.44
C ALA A 212 2.69 -16.26 8.87
N PRO A 213 2.94 -16.01 10.17
CA PRO A 213 3.50 -14.75 10.65
C PRO A 213 4.82 -14.41 9.95
N GLY A 214 4.98 -13.16 9.53
CA GLY A 214 6.18 -12.67 8.84
C GLY A 214 6.21 -12.93 7.32
N LYS A 215 5.17 -13.56 6.76
CA LYS A 215 4.99 -13.73 5.30
C LYS A 215 3.89 -12.85 4.72
N GLU A 216 3.50 -11.84 5.46
CA GLU A 216 2.41 -10.93 5.09
C GLU A 216 2.82 -9.94 4.00
N HIS A 217 4.13 -9.68 3.85
CA HIS A 217 4.61 -8.74 2.84
C HIS A 217 4.87 -9.44 1.51
N VAL A 218 4.11 -9.06 0.50
CA VAL A 218 4.37 -9.42 -0.90
C VAL A 218 4.65 -8.13 -1.65
N THR A 219 5.86 -8.01 -2.18
CA THR A 219 6.19 -6.94 -3.11
C THR A 219 5.46 -7.20 -4.42
N ILE A 220 4.53 -6.32 -4.78
CA ILE A 220 3.74 -6.44 -6.01
C ILE A 220 4.05 -5.27 -6.95
N ALA A 221 4.33 -5.60 -8.20
CA ALA A 221 4.59 -4.65 -9.27
C ALA A 221 3.33 -4.47 -10.13
N VAL A 222 2.57 -3.40 -9.87
CA VAL A 222 1.37 -3.04 -10.62
C VAL A 222 1.33 -1.55 -10.90
N SER A 223 0.61 -1.16 -11.95
CA SER A 223 0.41 0.24 -12.32
C SER A 223 -0.99 0.45 -12.88
N GLY A 224 -1.66 1.54 -12.44
CA GLY A 224 -2.85 2.09 -13.09
C GLY A 224 -2.52 3.21 -14.08
N ALA A 225 -1.27 3.65 -14.12
CA ALA A 225 -0.85 4.75 -14.99
C ALA A 225 -1.16 4.48 -16.47
N ARG A 226 -1.52 5.53 -17.18
CA ARG A 226 -1.82 5.50 -18.62
C ARG A 226 -2.88 4.45 -19.02
N GLY A 227 -3.93 4.34 -18.24
CA GLY A 227 -5.02 3.39 -18.48
C GLY A 227 -4.75 1.96 -17.99
N GLY A 228 -3.66 1.77 -17.24
CA GLY A 228 -3.24 0.51 -16.67
C GLY A 228 -2.55 -0.41 -17.69
N HIS A 229 -1.34 -0.83 -17.39
CA HIS A 229 -0.58 -1.78 -18.20
C HIS A 229 0.09 -2.80 -17.28
N THR A 230 0.35 -3.97 -17.82
CA THR A 230 1.16 -4.99 -17.14
C THR A 230 2.58 -4.46 -16.96
N VAL A 231 3.09 -4.52 -15.74
CA VAL A 231 4.50 -4.20 -15.49
C VAL A 231 5.34 -5.36 -16.01
N ASP A 232 6.19 -5.09 -17.01
CA ASP A 232 7.15 -6.03 -17.54
C ASP A 232 8.56 -5.44 -17.42
N PHE A 233 9.42 -6.10 -16.65
CA PHE A 233 10.78 -5.63 -16.40
C PHE A 233 11.65 -5.70 -17.65
N ARG A 234 11.44 -6.69 -18.52
CA ARG A 234 12.14 -6.77 -19.81
C ARG A 234 11.76 -5.58 -20.69
N GLN A 235 10.47 -5.24 -20.72
CA GLN A 235 9.99 -4.07 -21.44
C GLN A 235 10.61 -2.77 -20.90
N LEU A 236 10.68 -2.59 -19.58
CA LEU A 236 11.35 -1.44 -18.97
C LEU A 236 12.81 -1.35 -19.40
N ALA A 237 13.53 -2.49 -19.45
CA ALA A 237 14.91 -2.51 -19.91
C ALA A 237 15.04 -2.18 -21.41
N HIS A 238 14.17 -2.70 -22.26
CA HIS A 238 14.14 -2.34 -23.69
C HIS A 238 13.78 -0.86 -23.93
N GLN A 239 13.10 -0.23 -22.98
CA GLN A 239 12.81 1.21 -23.00
C GLN A 239 13.95 2.07 -22.45
N GLY A 240 15.05 1.47 -21.96
CA GLY A 240 16.26 2.16 -21.52
C GLY A 240 16.45 2.23 -20.00
N VAL A 241 15.64 1.53 -19.20
CA VAL A 241 15.90 1.36 -17.75
C VAL A 241 16.97 0.27 -17.57
N THR A 242 18.07 0.56 -16.90
CA THR A 242 19.06 -0.45 -16.53
C THR A 242 18.60 -1.19 -15.29
N LEU A 243 18.28 -2.48 -15.42
CA LEU A 243 17.92 -3.32 -14.29
C LEU A 243 19.18 -3.84 -13.61
N VAL A 244 19.15 -3.86 -12.27
CA VAL A 244 20.20 -4.46 -11.43
C VAL A 244 19.57 -5.36 -10.37
N GLY A 245 20.32 -6.30 -9.85
CA GLY A 245 19.86 -7.17 -8.76
C GLY A 245 19.54 -6.39 -7.49
N GLN A 246 19.07 -7.08 -6.47
CA GLN A 246 18.78 -6.47 -5.17
C GLN A 246 20.01 -5.74 -4.62
N THR A 247 19.86 -4.50 -4.18
CA THR A 247 20.94 -3.73 -3.57
C THR A 247 21.40 -4.41 -2.28
N ARG A 248 22.69 -4.76 -2.22
CA ARG A 248 23.34 -5.41 -1.09
C ARG A 248 23.92 -4.42 -0.10
N GLY A 249 24.38 -3.28 -0.60
CA GLY A 249 25.04 -2.24 0.18
C GLY A 249 25.77 -1.23 -0.68
N PHE A 250 26.60 -0.41 -0.02
CA PHE A 250 27.46 0.57 -0.66
C PHE A 250 28.89 0.45 -0.10
N ASP A 251 29.86 0.69 -0.95
CA ASP A 251 31.27 0.84 -0.60
C ASP A 251 31.73 2.22 -1.10
N GLY A 252 31.72 3.20 -0.22
CA GLY A 252 31.82 4.61 -0.60
C GLY A 252 30.70 5.02 -1.55
N ASP A 253 31.08 5.53 -2.71
CA ASP A 253 30.15 5.90 -3.80
C ASP A 253 29.86 4.76 -4.78
N LYS A 254 30.18 3.52 -4.40
CA LYS A 254 29.94 2.34 -5.23
C LYS A 254 28.77 1.54 -4.69
N ALA A 255 27.68 1.49 -5.45
CA ALA A 255 26.54 0.60 -5.15
C ALA A 255 26.89 -0.85 -5.49
N LEU A 256 26.51 -1.79 -4.64
CA LEU A 256 26.75 -3.21 -4.77
C LEU A 256 25.42 -3.98 -4.87
N PHE A 257 25.34 -4.93 -5.81
CA PHE A 257 24.13 -5.68 -6.08
C PHE A 257 24.35 -7.19 -5.90
N HIS A 258 23.27 -7.91 -5.57
CA HIS A 258 23.25 -9.36 -5.61
C HIS A 258 23.16 -9.86 -7.06
N PRO A 259 23.72 -11.05 -7.39
CA PRO A 259 23.62 -11.67 -8.72
C PRO A 259 22.26 -12.40 -8.89
N ASP A 260 21.18 -11.80 -8.43
CA ASP A 260 19.86 -12.42 -8.31
C ASP A 260 18.82 -11.86 -9.28
N LEU A 261 19.21 -10.94 -10.19
CA LEU A 261 18.27 -10.28 -11.09
C LEU A 261 17.48 -11.27 -11.94
N ALA A 262 18.16 -12.22 -12.60
CA ALA A 262 17.51 -13.22 -13.44
C ALA A 262 16.54 -14.11 -12.64
N GLU A 263 16.90 -14.45 -11.39
CA GLU A 263 16.03 -15.22 -10.49
C GLU A 263 14.79 -14.42 -10.08
N ASN A 264 14.97 -13.14 -9.73
CA ASN A 264 13.87 -12.27 -9.34
C ASN A 264 12.87 -12.04 -10.48
N ILE A 265 13.36 -11.91 -11.74
CA ILE A 265 12.50 -11.80 -12.92
C ILE A 265 11.75 -13.11 -13.18
N ARG A 266 12.43 -14.27 -13.12
CA ARG A 266 11.78 -15.59 -13.30
C ARG A 266 10.69 -15.84 -12.22
N ARG A 267 10.92 -15.40 -11.00
CA ARG A 267 9.92 -15.47 -9.92
C ARG A 267 8.68 -14.62 -10.25
N GLY A 268 8.88 -13.41 -10.75
CA GLY A 268 7.79 -12.55 -11.22
C GLY A 268 7.00 -13.20 -12.36
N ASP A 269 7.69 -13.81 -13.32
CA ASP A 269 7.07 -14.54 -14.43
C ASP A 269 6.26 -15.74 -13.93
N ALA A 270 6.79 -16.49 -12.98
CA ALA A 270 6.08 -17.63 -12.39
C ALA A 270 4.78 -17.18 -11.68
N SER A 271 4.79 -16.08 -10.94
CA SER A 271 3.59 -15.53 -10.29
C SER A 271 2.57 -15.05 -11.33
N TYR A 272 3.03 -14.46 -12.44
CA TYR A 272 2.20 -14.05 -13.57
C TYR A 272 1.50 -15.24 -14.21
N LEU A 273 2.25 -16.27 -14.62
CA LEU A 273 1.71 -17.45 -15.26
C LEU A 273 0.76 -18.23 -14.35
N ALA A 274 1.07 -18.32 -13.05
CA ALA A 274 0.20 -18.99 -12.09
C ALA A 274 -1.20 -18.32 -12.02
N LEU A 275 -1.27 -17.00 -12.15
CA LEU A 275 -2.56 -16.30 -12.20
C LEU A 275 -3.29 -16.57 -13.51
N LEU A 276 -2.60 -16.63 -14.67
CA LEU A 276 -3.23 -17.02 -15.94
C LEU A 276 -3.79 -18.45 -15.87
N ASP A 277 -3.01 -19.39 -15.33
CA ASP A 277 -3.44 -20.79 -15.19
C ASP A 277 -4.67 -20.92 -14.29
N ALA A 278 -4.69 -20.20 -13.16
CA ALA A 278 -5.84 -20.17 -12.26
C ALA A 278 -7.07 -19.55 -12.94
N ALA A 279 -6.88 -18.51 -13.73
CA ALA A 279 -7.94 -17.85 -14.50
C ALA A 279 -8.52 -18.81 -15.57
N ASP A 280 -7.67 -19.49 -16.34
CA ASP A 280 -8.09 -20.47 -17.36
C ASP A 280 -8.86 -21.63 -16.74
N ALA A 281 -8.35 -22.17 -15.64
CA ALA A 281 -9.04 -23.25 -14.89
C ALA A 281 -10.41 -22.79 -14.36
N TRP A 282 -10.50 -21.52 -13.91
CA TRP A 282 -11.76 -20.95 -13.43
C TRP A 282 -12.78 -20.77 -14.57
N VAL A 283 -12.35 -20.24 -15.73
CA VAL A 283 -13.17 -20.06 -16.93
C VAL A 283 -13.73 -21.41 -17.38
N ALA A 284 -12.87 -22.43 -17.52
CA ALA A 284 -13.27 -23.77 -17.92
C ALA A 284 -14.30 -24.39 -16.96
N ARG A 285 -14.07 -24.26 -15.65
CA ARG A 285 -14.96 -24.84 -14.63
C ARG A 285 -16.32 -24.16 -14.57
N ASN A 286 -16.38 -22.86 -14.83
CA ASN A 286 -17.61 -22.06 -14.72
C ASN A 286 -18.33 -21.90 -16.08
N GLY A 287 -17.80 -22.44 -17.18
CA GLY A 287 -18.38 -22.31 -18.50
C GLY A 287 -18.53 -20.86 -18.98
N MET A 288 -17.59 -19.99 -18.59
CA MET A 288 -17.63 -18.58 -18.99
C MET A 288 -17.13 -18.40 -20.41
N ASP A 289 -17.87 -17.65 -21.21
CA ASP A 289 -17.47 -17.27 -22.57
C ASP A 289 -16.57 -16.01 -22.49
N LEU A 290 -15.28 -16.22 -22.24
CA LEU A 290 -14.24 -15.20 -22.27
C LEU A 290 -13.22 -15.54 -23.37
N PRO A 291 -12.75 -14.56 -24.16
CA PRO A 291 -11.83 -14.81 -25.27
C PRO A 291 -10.53 -15.44 -24.77
N GLU A 292 -9.98 -16.35 -25.56
CA GLU A 292 -8.63 -16.87 -25.31
C GLU A 292 -7.58 -15.81 -25.66
N GLU A 293 -6.48 -15.81 -24.92
CA GLU A 293 -5.39 -14.83 -25.09
C GLU A 293 -4.03 -15.51 -24.99
N PRO A 294 -3.68 -16.40 -25.95
CA PRO A 294 -2.44 -17.16 -25.90
C PRO A 294 -1.17 -16.27 -25.93
N SER A 295 -1.23 -15.13 -26.59
CA SER A 295 -0.12 -14.14 -26.60
C SER A 295 0.24 -13.60 -25.21
N ALA A 296 -0.65 -13.67 -24.22
CA ALA A 296 -0.35 -13.29 -22.85
C ALA A 296 0.74 -14.17 -22.20
N ARG A 297 1.04 -15.33 -22.77
CA ARG A 297 2.07 -16.27 -22.30
C ARG A 297 3.44 -16.08 -22.97
N GLU A 298 3.52 -15.14 -23.89
CA GLU A 298 4.77 -14.81 -24.60
C GLU A 298 5.54 -13.75 -23.80
N PHE A 299 6.82 -13.97 -23.61
CA PHE A 299 7.72 -13.03 -22.95
C PHE A 299 8.72 -12.46 -23.94
N LEU A 300 9.10 -11.21 -23.74
CA LEU A 300 10.23 -10.61 -24.43
C LEU A 300 11.52 -11.35 -24.07
N PRO A 301 12.52 -11.40 -24.97
CA PRO A 301 13.82 -11.96 -24.66
C PRO A 301 14.49 -11.22 -23.51
N ASP A 302 15.31 -11.93 -22.76
CA ASP A 302 16.06 -11.34 -21.66
C ASP A 302 17.05 -10.30 -22.19
N PRO A 303 17.03 -9.06 -21.70
CA PRO A 303 17.99 -8.02 -22.08
C PRO A 303 19.38 -8.30 -21.49
N ALA A 304 20.41 -7.64 -22.04
CA ALA A 304 21.80 -7.86 -21.61
C ALA A 304 22.02 -7.70 -20.09
N CYS A 305 21.34 -6.76 -19.45
CA CYS A 305 21.45 -6.57 -18.00
C CYS A 305 20.92 -7.76 -17.16
N VAL A 306 20.14 -8.65 -17.76
CA VAL A 306 19.67 -9.89 -17.11
C VAL A 306 20.63 -11.05 -17.35
N THR A 307 21.18 -11.16 -18.57
CA THR A 307 22.11 -12.25 -18.95
C THR A 307 23.54 -12.00 -18.48
N ASP A 308 23.95 -10.72 -18.38
CA ASP A 308 25.25 -10.28 -17.84
C ASP A 308 25.02 -9.18 -16.79
N PRO A 309 24.62 -9.55 -15.55
CA PRO A 309 24.16 -8.60 -14.56
C PRO A 309 25.29 -7.73 -14.00
N LEU A 310 25.02 -6.44 -13.89
CA LEU A 310 25.88 -5.48 -13.21
C LEU A 310 25.89 -5.76 -11.71
N LEU A 311 27.03 -6.13 -11.14
CA LEU A 311 27.18 -6.44 -9.71
C LEU A 311 27.63 -5.26 -8.87
N SER A 312 28.14 -4.22 -9.51
CA SER A 312 28.54 -2.98 -8.85
C SER A 312 28.44 -1.79 -9.81
N LEU A 313 28.15 -0.62 -9.28
CA LEU A 313 27.96 0.61 -10.04
C LEU A 313 28.63 1.76 -9.30
N ASN A 314 29.66 2.38 -9.91
CA ASN A 314 30.21 3.61 -9.39
C ASN A 314 29.24 4.77 -9.72
N LEU A 315 28.64 5.34 -8.71
CA LEU A 315 27.57 6.34 -8.87
C LEU A 315 28.07 7.63 -9.54
N ALA A 316 29.28 8.06 -9.19
CA ALA A 316 29.88 9.27 -9.78
C ALA A 316 30.23 9.07 -11.26
N GLU A 317 30.86 7.94 -11.62
CA GLU A 317 31.20 7.61 -13.02
C GLU A 317 29.97 7.41 -13.88
N ALA A 318 28.89 6.86 -13.31
CA ALA A 318 27.61 6.71 -13.97
C ALA A 318 26.77 8.00 -14.01
N GLY A 319 27.26 9.09 -13.45
CA GLY A 319 26.56 10.37 -13.39
C GLY A 319 25.27 10.34 -12.58
N ILE A 320 25.19 9.47 -11.56
CA ILE A 320 24.00 9.36 -10.70
C ILE A 320 24.03 10.46 -9.66
N GLY A 321 23.06 11.39 -9.75
CA GLY A 321 22.86 12.48 -8.81
C GLY A 321 21.86 12.15 -7.70
N THR A 322 21.03 11.12 -7.89
CA THR A 322 19.94 10.84 -6.95
C THR A 322 19.75 9.35 -6.70
N ILE A 323 19.48 8.99 -5.43
CA ILE A 323 18.95 7.68 -5.03
C ILE A 323 17.53 7.87 -4.52
N ILE A 324 16.58 7.11 -5.08
CA ILE A 324 15.19 7.04 -4.59
C ILE A 324 14.97 5.69 -3.90
N TRP A 325 14.66 5.76 -2.61
CA TRP A 325 14.35 4.59 -1.79
C TRP A 325 12.86 4.26 -1.90
N ALA A 326 12.50 3.28 -2.73
CA ALA A 326 11.15 2.73 -2.81
C ALA A 326 11.02 1.46 -1.93
N THR A 327 11.54 1.56 -0.72
CA THR A 327 11.78 0.45 0.23
C THR A 327 10.68 0.28 1.26
N GLY A 328 9.52 0.91 1.01
CA GLY A 328 8.31 0.72 1.80
C GLY A 328 8.28 1.53 3.11
N TYR A 329 7.41 1.09 4.01
CA TYR A 329 7.08 1.83 5.23
C TYR A 329 7.02 0.88 6.41
N THR A 330 7.17 1.44 7.61
CA THR A 330 6.87 0.77 8.87
C THR A 330 5.79 1.52 9.63
N THR A 331 5.12 0.83 10.54
CA THR A 331 4.14 1.44 11.44
C THR A 331 4.83 2.07 12.66
N ASP A 332 4.18 3.08 13.24
CA ASP A 332 4.65 3.74 14.46
C ASP A 332 3.47 3.95 15.41
N TYR A 333 3.43 3.18 16.47
CA TYR A 333 2.40 3.22 17.50
C TYR A 333 2.91 3.74 18.85
N ARG A 334 4.07 4.40 18.91
CA ARG A 334 4.64 4.94 20.17
C ARG A 334 3.72 5.91 20.90
N TRP A 335 2.76 6.49 20.18
CA TRP A 335 1.72 7.33 20.76
C TRP A 335 0.68 6.54 21.56
N LEU A 336 0.47 5.26 21.28
CA LEU A 336 -0.52 4.39 21.90
C LEU A 336 0.14 3.58 23.02
N LYS A 337 0.12 4.11 24.22
CA LYS A 337 0.80 3.56 25.42
C LYS A 337 -0.09 2.56 26.15
N VAL A 338 -0.29 1.40 25.56
CA VAL A 338 -1.14 0.32 26.08
C VAL A 338 -0.45 -1.04 25.85
N ASN A 339 -0.91 -2.08 26.56
CA ASN A 339 -0.35 -3.42 26.42
C ASN A 339 -0.99 -4.17 25.23
N ALA A 340 -0.76 -3.66 24.03
CA ALA A 340 -1.34 -4.17 22.78
C ALA A 340 -0.27 -4.58 21.74
N PHE A 341 0.99 -4.68 22.16
CA PHE A 341 2.11 -4.89 21.25
C PHE A 341 3.01 -6.02 21.71
N ASP A 342 3.64 -6.72 20.77
CA ASP A 342 4.70 -7.69 21.05
C ASP A 342 6.05 -6.99 21.28
N ASP A 343 7.10 -7.79 21.58
CA ASP A 343 8.46 -7.29 21.83
C ASP A 343 9.05 -6.56 20.61
N ALA A 344 8.57 -6.85 19.40
CA ALA A 344 8.94 -6.17 18.17
C ALA A 344 8.05 -4.95 17.87
N GLN A 345 7.25 -4.50 18.82
CA GLN A 345 6.30 -3.38 18.72
C GLN A 345 5.25 -3.58 17.59
N ARG A 346 4.90 -4.82 17.28
CA ARG A 346 3.83 -5.15 16.35
C ARG A 346 2.50 -5.29 17.10
N PRO A 347 1.40 -4.76 16.57
CA PRO A 347 0.07 -4.89 17.18
C PRO A 347 -0.32 -6.35 17.39
N GLN A 348 -0.75 -6.70 18.61
CA GLN A 348 -1.31 -7.99 18.96
C GLN A 348 -2.83 -7.93 18.81
N HIS A 349 -3.38 -8.66 17.85
CA HIS A 349 -4.80 -8.62 17.54
C HIS A 349 -5.30 -9.90 16.84
N HIS A 350 -6.61 -10.09 16.89
CA HIS A 350 -7.32 -11.02 16.02
C HIS A 350 -8.31 -10.21 15.16
N ARG A 351 -8.08 -10.17 13.84
CA ARG A 351 -8.91 -9.41 12.88
C ARG A 351 -9.14 -7.96 13.31
N GLY A 352 -8.12 -7.29 13.84
CA GLY A 352 -8.20 -5.91 14.30
C GLY A 352 -8.69 -5.71 15.73
N VAL A 353 -9.24 -6.71 16.37
CA VAL A 353 -9.60 -6.65 17.81
C VAL A 353 -8.34 -6.95 18.62
N SER A 354 -7.85 -5.98 19.39
CA SER A 354 -6.63 -6.11 20.18
C SER A 354 -6.80 -7.05 21.38
N THR A 355 -5.69 -7.58 21.86
CA THR A 355 -5.58 -8.22 23.18
C THR A 355 -5.84 -7.25 24.32
N GLU A 356 -5.59 -5.94 24.11
CA GLU A 356 -5.93 -4.88 25.07
C GLU A 356 -7.40 -4.47 24.95
N PRO A 357 -8.24 -4.66 25.98
CA PRO A 357 -9.67 -4.36 25.90
C PRO A 357 -9.95 -2.91 25.51
N GLY A 358 -10.82 -2.70 24.52
CA GLY A 358 -11.22 -1.36 24.06
C GLY A 358 -10.26 -0.74 23.04
N VAL A 359 -9.21 -1.45 22.64
CA VAL A 359 -8.30 -1.04 21.55
C VAL A 359 -8.55 -1.88 20.31
N TYR A 360 -8.54 -1.23 19.16
CA TYR A 360 -8.75 -1.85 17.87
C TYR A 360 -7.76 -1.28 16.85
N PHE A 361 -7.37 -2.11 15.87
CA PHE A 361 -6.51 -1.72 14.75
C PHE A 361 -7.26 -1.87 13.45
N LEU A 362 -7.11 -0.91 12.52
CA LEU A 362 -7.78 -0.93 11.23
C LEU A 362 -6.86 -0.42 10.12
N GLY A 363 -6.90 -1.09 8.95
CA GLY A 363 -6.14 -0.69 7.77
C GLY A 363 -4.70 -1.20 7.77
N LEU A 364 -4.38 -2.22 8.56
CA LEU A 364 -3.09 -2.91 8.51
C LEU A 364 -3.04 -3.94 7.38
N PRO A 365 -1.85 -4.22 6.82
CA PRO A 365 -1.68 -5.34 5.92
C PRO A 365 -2.11 -6.64 6.58
N TRP A 366 -2.87 -7.45 5.85
CA TRP A 366 -3.33 -8.75 6.33
C TRP A 366 -4.05 -8.74 7.68
N LEU A 367 -4.71 -7.63 8.01
CA LEU A 367 -5.45 -7.51 9.28
C LEU A 367 -6.43 -8.68 9.48
N SER A 368 -7.17 -9.05 8.43
CA SER A 368 -8.01 -10.25 8.37
C SER A 368 -7.74 -11.07 7.10
N ARG A 369 -7.25 -10.43 6.04
CA ARG A 369 -7.08 -11.00 4.70
C ARG A 369 -6.17 -10.12 3.82
N ARG A 370 -5.83 -10.62 2.62
CA ARG A 370 -5.01 -9.88 1.64
C ARG A 370 -5.59 -8.50 1.31
N GLY A 371 -6.91 -8.39 1.21
CA GLY A 371 -7.61 -7.15 0.85
C GLY A 371 -7.61 -6.06 1.92
N SER A 372 -7.19 -6.32 3.15
CA SER A 372 -7.39 -5.45 4.33
C SER A 372 -6.87 -4.02 4.21
N THR A 373 -5.79 -3.77 3.43
CA THR A 373 -5.22 -2.42 3.24
C THR A 373 -5.75 -1.69 2.03
N PHE A 374 -6.51 -2.35 1.18
CA PHE A 374 -7.07 -1.76 -0.03
C PHE A 374 -8.35 -0.98 0.28
N ILE A 375 -8.70 -0.02 -0.58
CA ILE A 375 -9.85 0.87 -0.35
C ILE A 375 -11.12 0.08 -0.06
N TRP A 376 -11.51 -0.85 -0.95
CA TRP A 376 -12.71 -1.65 -0.74
C TRP A 376 -12.58 -2.62 0.46
N GLY A 377 -11.39 -3.17 0.69
CA GLY A 377 -11.16 -4.21 1.71
C GLY A 377 -11.23 -3.66 3.14
N VAL A 378 -10.70 -2.46 3.37
CA VAL A 378 -10.75 -1.81 4.68
C VAL A 378 -12.17 -1.50 5.14
N TRP A 379 -13.10 -1.30 4.20
CA TRP A 379 -14.51 -1.10 4.51
C TRP A 379 -15.13 -2.32 5.20
N HIS A 380 -14.80 -3.51 4.75
CA HIS A 380 -15.29 -4.78 5.33
C HIS A 380 -14.67 -5.06 6.71
N ASP A 381 -13.39 -4.76 6.90
CA ASP A 381 -12.73 -4.89 8.20
C ASP A 381 -13.30 -3.87 9.20
N ALA A 382 -13.58 -2.65 8.77
CA ALA A 382 -14.25 -1.64 9.58
C ALA A 382 -15.64 -2.11 10.04
N LYS A 383 -16.40 -2.75 9.14
CA LYS A 383 -17.70 -3.35 9.50
C LYS A 383 -17.56 -4.38 10.61
N TYR A 384 -16.62 -5.32 10.45
CA TYR A 384 -16.40 -6.35 11.47
C TYR A 384 -16.04 -5.75 12.84
N ILE A 385 -15.14 -4.78 12.88
CA ILE A 385 -14.74 -4.11 14.13
C ILE A 385 -15.92 -3.35 14.75
N ALA A 386 -16.71 -2.65 13.94
CA ALA A 386 -17.90 -1.93 14.42
C ALA A 386 -18.94 -2.88 15.01
N ASP A 387 -19.18 -4.03 14.37
CA ASP A 387 -20.07 -5.07 14.92
C ASP A 387 -19.56 -5.61 16.26
N GLN A 388 -18.23 -5.84 16.40
CA GLN A 388 -17.62 -6.26 17.66
C GLN A 388 -17.80 -5.20 18.77
N ILE A 389 -17.61 -3.92 18.43
CA ILE A 389 -17.87 -2.81 19.37
C ILE A 389 -19.33 -2.79 19.80
N ALA A 390 -20.28 -2.95 18.88
CA ALA A 390 -21.71 -2.98 19.16
C ALA A 390 -22.07 -4.13 20.12
N ILE A 391 -21.60 -5.33 19.83
CA ILE A 391 -21.82 -6.52 20.66
C ILE A 391 -21.29 -6.30 22.08
N GLN A 392 -20.05 -5.85 22.22
CA GLN A 392 -19.46 -5.57 23.54
C GLN A 392 -20.24 -4.50 24.32
N ARG A 393 -20.75 -3.47 23.63
CA ARG A 393 -21.59 -2.46 24.27
C ARG A 393 -22.90 -3.04 24.79
N GLN A 394 -23.50 -3.99 24.07
CA GLN A 394 -24.73 -4.66 24.53
C GLN A 394 -24.48 -5.45 25.83
N TYR A 395 -23.39 -6.25 25.87
CA TYR A 395 -23.02 -6.97 27.09
C TYR A 395 -22.75 -6.04 28.29
N GLN A 396 -22.03 -4.94 28.08
CA GLN A 396 -21.74 -3.97 29.15
C GLN A 396 -22.95 -3.22 29.66
N ARG A 397 -24.04 -3.12 28.89
CA ARG A 397 -25.32 -2.49 29.29
C ARG A 397 -26.31 -3.46 29.91
N TYR A 398 -26.04 -4.76 29.76
CA TYR A 398 -26.94 -5.76 30.34
C TYR A 398 -26.98 -5.63 31.86
N GLN A 399 -28.21 -5.48 32.40
CA GLN A 399 -28.48 -5.54 33.83
C GLN A 399 -29.39 -6.74 34.06
N PRO A 400 -29.03 -7.68 34.96
CA PRO A 400 -29.91 -8.79 35.29
C PRO A 400 -31.20 -8.26 35.85
N SER A 401 -32.31 -8.85 35.44
CA SER A 401 -33.60 -8.58 36.07
C SER A 401 -33.55 -9.03 37.55
N CYS A 402 -33.83 -8.13 38.48
CA CYS A 402 -33.93 -8.45 39.91
C CYS A 402 -35.14 -9.36 40.17
#